data_05733dd0531ed0f615480185961bfae5
#
_entry.id   05733dd0531ed0f615480185961bfae5
#
_cell.length_a   1.000
_cell.length_b   1.000
_cell.length_c   1.000
_cell.angle_alpha   90.00
_cell.angle_beta   90.00
_cell.angle_gamma   90.00
#
_symmetry.space_group_name_H-M   'P 1'
#
loop_
_entity.id
_entity.type
_entity.pdbx_description
1 polymer ?
#
loop_
_entity_poly.entity_id
_entity_poly.type
_entity_poly.pdbx_seq_one_letter_code
_entity_poly.pdbx_strand_id
1 'polypeptide(L)'
;MRPLVMANKRTVGRVLAKKVPLHKSRSDCLHTITAVIVVKGTIVSIGHNRKLRPSVYNQHTIHAEIDALNTVKPGTDLSKAEIYVSRFNPRGKPLLAEPCEKCKDAIERAGIQRVYYTVQSNELNWQVL
;
A
#
# COMPACT_ATOMS: atom_id res chain seq x y z
N MET A 1 5.13 -2.88 20.62
CA MET A 1 4.31 -2.39 19.50
C MET A 1 4.52 -0.89 19.34
N ARG A 2 4.76 -0.46 18.14
CA ARG A 2 4.93 0.97 17.91
C ARG A 2 3.61 1.70 18.10
N PRO A 3 3.62 2.90 18.67
CA PRO A 3 2.40 3.68 18.76
C PRO A 3 1.84 3.97 17.37
N LEU A 4 0.53 4.09 17.29
CA LEU A 4 -0.11 4.53 16.06
C LEU A 4 0.34 5.94 15.76
N VAL A 5 0.83 6.14 14.55
CA VAL A 5 1.20 7.47 14.08
C VAL A 5 0.11 7.89 13.12
N MET A 6 -0.62 8.93 13.49
CA MET A 6 -1.55 9.56 12.57
C MET A 6 -0.74 10.13 11.44
N ALA A 7 -1.01 9.72 10.22
CA ALA A 7 -0.40 10.35 9.07
C ALA A 7 -0.62 11.86 9.22
N ASN A 8 0.43 12.65 9.03
CA ASN A 8 0.34 14.08 9.12
C ASN A 8 -0.84 14.57 8.29
N LYS A 9 -1.61 15.50 8.80
CA LYS A 9 -2.77 16.07 8.10
C LYS A 9 -2.45 16.55 6.70
N ARG A 10 -1.19 16.85 6.44
CA ARG A 10 -0.70 17.32 5.14
C ARG A 10 -0.13 16.18 4.30
N THR A 11 -0.07 14.97 4.82
CA THR A 11 0.49 13.87 4.06
C THR A 11 -0.53 13.30 3.09
N VAL A 12 -0.01 12.79 2.00
CA VAL A 12 -0.80 12.18 0.95
C VAL A 12 -1.55 10.95 1.44
N GLY A 13 -1.05 10.30 2.50
CA GLY A 13 -1.74 9.16 3.11
C GLY A 13 -3.19 9.47 3.49
N ARG A 14 -3.44 10.69 3.95
CA ARG A 14 -4.79 11.10 4.31
C ARG A 14 -5.68 11.29 3.08
N VAL A 15 -5.13 11.83 2.02
CA VAL A 15 -5.81 11.96 0.74
C VAL A 15 -6.08 10.58 0.15
N LEU A 16 -5.12 9.68 0.30
CA LEU A 16 -5.24 8.31 -0.16
C LEU A 16 -6.30 7.54 0.57
N ALA A 17 -6.43 7.75 1.87
CA ALA A 17 -7.47 7.12 2.65
C ALA A 17 -8.85 7.43 2.09
N LYS A 18 -9.03 8.64 1.59
CA LYS A 18 -10.28 9.04 0.95
C LYS A 18 -10.41 8.52 -0.47
N LYS A 19 -9.30 8.28 -1.15
CA LYS A 19 -9.28 7.82 -2.54
C LYS A 19 -9.25 6.30 -2.67
N VAL A 20 -8.85 5.59 -1.62
CA VAL A 20 -8.78 4.13 -1.67
C VAL A 20 -10.10 3.51 -2.11
N PRO A 21 -11.28 3.94 -1.63
CA PRO A 21 -12.54 3.39 -2.14
C PRO A 21 -12.73 3.57 -3.64
N LEU A 22 -12.14 4.61 -4.23
CA LEU A 22 -12.22 4.85 -5.66
C LEU A 22 -11.42 3.82 -6.46
N HIS A 23 -10.41 3.21 -5.83
CA HIS A 23 -9.57 2.20 -6.47
C HIS A 23 -10.05 0.78 -6.19
N LYS A 24 -11.08 0.62 -5.38
CA LYS A 24 -11.61 -0.67 -5.00
C LYS A 24 -12.03 -1.50 -6.22
N SER A 25 -12.58 -0.86 -7.24
CA SER A 25 -13.01 -1.53 -8.46
C SER A 25 -11.87 -2.14 -9.27
N ARG A 26 -10.63 -1.75 -8.98
CA ARG A 26 -9.45 -2.26 -9.69
C ARG A 26 -8.89 -3.51 -9.06
N SER A 27 -9.31 -3.87 -7.88
CA SER A 27 -8.90 -5.10 -7.23
C SER A 27 -9.96 -6.17 -7.45
N ASP A 28 -9.53 -7.32 -7.93
CA ASP A 28 -10.38 -8.50 -8.10
C ASP A 28 -10.30 -9.45 -6.91
N CYS A 29 -9.67 -9.02 -5.83
CA CYS A 29 -9.53 -9.77 -4.61
C CYS A 29 -10.64 -9.45 -3.63
N LEU A 30 -10.93 -10.39 -2.72
CA LEU A 30 -11.99 -10.23 -1.70
C LEU A 30 -11.74 -9.01 -0.81
N HIS A 31 -10.50 -8.80 -0.39
CA HIS A 31 -10.11 -7.62 0.37
C HIS A 31 -9.24 -6.74 -0.51
N THR A 32 -9.63 -5.49 -0.63
CA THR A 32 -8.91 -4.52 -1.44
C THR A 32 -7.70 -3.99 -0.69
N ILE A 33 -6.52 -4.23 -1.22
CA ILE A 33 -5.27 -3.69 -0.70
C ILE A 33 -4.73 -2.72 -1.73
N THR A 34 -4.35 -1.53 -1.27
CA THR A 34 -3.77 -0.50 -2.12
C THR A 34 -2.46 -0.07 -1.49
N ALA A 35 -1.42 0.02 -2.32
CA ALA A 35 -0.13 0.54 -1.91
C ALA A 35 0.17 1.80 -2.73
N VAL A 36 0.57 2.86 -2.06
CA VAL A 36 0.87 4.12 -2.72
C VAL A 36 2.25 4.59 -2.31
N ILE A 37 3.06 4.89 -3.31
CA ILE A 37 4.41 5.40 -3.11
C ILE A 37 4.40 6.91 -3.34
N VAL A 38 4.92 7.63 -2.36
CA VAL A 38 4.92 9.09 -2.33
C VAL A 38 6.35 9.58 -2.18
N VAL A 39 6.74 10.53 -3.01
CA VAL A 39 8.04 11.19 -2.91
C VAL A 39 7.80 12.68 -2.74
N LYS A 40 8.23 13.23 -1.61
CA LYS A 40 8.10 14.67 -1.31
C LYS A 40 6.67 15.19 -1.54
N GLY A 41 5.69 14.45 -1.05
CA GLY A 41 4.28 14.82 -1.16
C GLY A 41 3.62 14.52 -2.51
N THR A 42 4.36 13.97 -3.46
CA THR A 42 3.83 13.63 -4.77
C THR A 42 3.65 12.12 -4.90
N ILE A 43 2.48 11.68 -5.32
CA ILE A 43 2.24 10.27 -5.61
C ILE A 43 2.99 9.92 -6.89
N VAL A 44 3.89 8.93 -6.78
CA VAL A 44 4.66 8.45 -7.93
C VAL A 44 4.22 7.07 -8.41
N SER A 45 3.47 6.35 -7.59
CA SER A 45 2.98 5.03 -7.98
C SER A 45 1.82 4.60 -7.10
N ILE A 46 0.87 3.88 -7.70
CA ILE A 46 -0.23 3.25 -6.99
C ILE A 46 -0.29 1.79 -7.46
N GLY A 47 -0.32 0.88 -6.49
CA GLY A 47 -0.46 -0.54 -6.76
C GLY A 47 -1.67 -1.12 -6.06
N HIS A 48 -2.20 -2.18 -6.63
CA HIS A 48 -3.35 -2.91 -6.09
C HIS A 48 -3.03 -4.39 -6.04
N ASN A 49 -3.54 -5.07 -5.02
CA ASN A 49 -3.50 -6.52 -5.06
C ASN A 49 -4.43 -7.00 -6.18
N ARG A 50 -3.99 -7.98 -6.93
CA ARG A 50 -4.77 -8.53 -8.03
C ARG A 50 -4.38 -9.97 -8.28
N LYS A 51 -5.32 -10.72 -8.84
CA LYS A 51 -5.05 -12.09 -9.23
C LYS A 51 -4.25 -12.10 -10.52
N LEU A 52 -3.20 -12.89 -10.52
CA LEU A 52 -2.48 -13.14 -11.76
C LEU A 52 -3.31 -14.07 -12.64
N ARG A 53 -3.09 -13.97 -13.96
CA ARG A 53 -3.77 -14.85 -14.90
C ARG A 53 -3.50 -16.30 -14.49
N PRO A 54 -4.54 -17.14 -14.33
CA PRO A 54 -4.36 -18.52 -13.95
C PRO A 54 -3.49 -19.23 -14.97
N SER A 55 -2.45 -19.90 -14.50
CA SER A 55 -1.68 -20.83 -15.29
C SER A 55 -1.57 -22.13 -14.52
N VAL A 56 -1.19 -23.20 -15.20
CA VAL A 56 -1.00 -24.49 -14.56
C VAL A 56 0.01 -24.39 -13.41
N TYR A 57 0.93 -23.47 -13.52
CA TYR A 57 2.04 -23.34 -12.57
C TYR A 57 1.92 -22.15 -11.63
N ASN A 58 0.97 -21.25 -11.85
CA ASN A 58 0.99 -20.00 -11.14
C ASN A 58 -0.44 -19.47 -10.95
N GLN A 59 -1.00 -19.73 -9.77
CA GLN A 59 -2.31 -19.21 -9.37
C GLN A 59 -2.18 -18.15 -8.29
N HIS A 60 -1.02 -17.47 -8.22
CA HIS A 60 -0.74 -16.52 -7.18
C HIS A 60 -1.36 -15.17 -7.48
N THR A 61 -1.56 -14.40 -6.42
CA THR A 61 -1.90 -12.99 -6.53
C THR A 61 -0.62 -12.18 -6.50
N ILE A 62 -0.63 -11.02 -7.14
CA ILE A 62 0.42 -10.04 -6.94
C ILE A 62 0.00 -9.17 -5.75
N HIS A 63 0.93 -8.91 -4.85
CA HIS A 63 0.68 -8.04 -3.71
C HIS A 63 0.68 -6.57 -4.16
N ALA A 64 -0.10 -5.74 -3.50
CA ALA A 64 -0.22 -4.33 -3.85
C ALA A 64 1.12 -3.61 -3.79
N GLU A 65 1.95 -3.94 -2.79
CA GLU A 65 3.26 -3.33 -2.63
C GLU A 65 4.17 -3.63 -3.81
N ILE A 66 4.18 -4.88 -4.26
CA ILE A 66 4.98 -5.30 -5.41
C ILE A 66 4.46 -4.64 -6.68
N ASP A 67 3.15 -4.57 -6.84
CA ASP A 67 2.55 -3.89 -7.98
C ASP A 67 2.96 -2.41 -8.02
N ALA A 68 2.93 -1.75 -6.87
CA ALA A 68 3.35 -0.35 -6.77
C ALA A 68 4.83 -0.18 -7.12
N LEU A 69 5.69 -1.05 -6.59
CA LEU A 69 7.13 -0.98 -6.88
C LEU A 69 7.41 -1.20 -8.37
N ASN A 70 6.70 -2.14 -8.99
CA ASN A 70 6.87 -2.42 -10.42
C ASN A 70 6.36 -1.30 -11.31
N THR A 71 5.45 -0.47 -10.81
CA THR A 71 4.84 0.61 -11.58
C THR A 71 5.65 1.90 -11.50
N VAL A 72 6.58 2.00 -10.55
CA VAL A 72 7.43 3.18 -10.43
C VAL A 72 8.24 3.37 -11.71
N LYS A 73 8.25 4.60 -12.23
CA LYS A 73 9.02 4.93 -13.41
C LYS A 73 10.51 4.68 -13.16
N PRO A 74 11.20 3.98 -14.08
CA PRO A 74 12.65 3.76 -13.92
C PRO A 74 13.41 5.07 -13.73
N GLY A 75 14.38 5.05 -12.82
CA GLY A 75 15.18 6.22 -12.52
C GLY A 75 14.62 7.11 -11.43
N THR A 76 13.43 6.80 -10.89
CA THR A 76 12.88 7.56 -9.78
C THR A 76 13.69 7.31 -8.52
N ASP A 77 14.12 8.38 -7.86
CA ASP A 77 14.84 8.29 -6.59
C ASP A 77 13.84 8.04 -5.46
N LEU A 78 13.92 6.86 -4.85
CA LEU A 78 13.04 6.46 -3.77
C LEU A 78 13.66 6.61 -2.39
N SER A 79 14.85 7.23 -2.28
CA SER A 79 15.54 7.35 -0.99
C SER A 79 14.77 8.17 0.05
N LYS A 80 13.89 9.06 -0.40
CA LYS A 80 13.02 9.86 0.48
C LYS A 80 11.56 9.51 0.31
N ALA A 81 11.28 8.36 -0.29
CA ALA A 81 9.92 7.92 -0.51
C ALA A 81 9.29 7.35 0.74
N GLU A 82 7.97 7.43 0.78
CA GLU A 82 7.14 6.76 1.76
C GLU A 82 6.19 5.84 1.00
N ILE A 83 5.86 4.70 1.60
CA ILE A 83 4.83 3.83 1.05
C ILE A 83 3.71 3.70 2.06
N TYR A 84 2.48 3.82 1.58
CA TYR A 84 1.26 3.70 2.37
C TYR A 84 0.51 2.47 1.89
N VAL A 85 0.31 1.52 2.79
CA VAL A 85 -0.40 0.28 2.45
C VAL A 85 -1.71 0.24 3.23
N SER A 86 -2.82 0.16 2.52
CA SER A 86 -4.14 0.16 3.13
C SER A 86 -4.93 -1.05 2.69
N ARG A 87 -5.74 -1.55 3.63
CA ARG A 87 -6.62 -2.67 3.39
C ARG A 87 -8.01 -2.33 3.92
N PHE A 88 -9.02 -2.61 3.13
CA PHE A 88 -10.40 -2.36 3.51
C PHE A 88 -11.24 -3.59 3.22
N ASN A 89 -12.21 -3.86 4.08
CA ASN A 89 -13.20 -4.88 3.79
C ASN A 89 -14.23 -4.32 2.78
N PRO A 90 -15.14 -5.15 2.26
CA PRO A 90 -16.15 -4.68 1.30
C PRO A 90 -17.04 -3.55 1.83
N ARG A 91 -17.12 -3.37 3.14
CA ARG A 91 -17.89 -2.30 3.77
C ARG A 91 -17.10 -1.02 3.96
N GLY A 92 -15.82 -1.02 3.55
CA GLY A 92 -14.95 0.15 3.69
C GLY A 92 -14.30 0.29 5.05
N LYS A 93 -14.34 -0.75 5.89
CA LYS A 93 -13.71 -0.70 7.20
C LYS A 93 -12.22 -1.02 7.09
N PRO A 94 -11.34 -0.22 7.72
CA PRO A 94 -9.90 -0.49 7.69
C PRO A 94 -9.56 -1.82 8.38
N LEU A 95 -8.64 -2.54 7.77
CA LEU A 95 -8.09 -3.79 8.30
C LEU A 95 -6.57 -3.68 8.35
N LEU A 96 -5.95 -4.63 9.05
CA LEU A 96 -4.49 -4.68 9.15
C LEU A 96 -3.87 -4.91 7.77
N ALA A 97 -2.99 -4.01 7.38
CA ALA A 97 -2.30 -4.06 6.10
C ALA A 97 -0.79 -4.10 6.25
N GLU A 98 -0.29 -4.61 7.37
CA GLU A 98 1.16 -4.73 7.56
C GLU A 98 1.75 -5.59 6.43
N PRO A 99 2.79 -5.08 5.74
CA PRO A 99 3.43 -5.86 4.69
C PRO A 99 4.02 -7.17 5.22
N CYS A 100 3.91 -8.23 4.43
CA CYS A 100 4.57 -9.49 4.76
C CYS A 100 6.09 -9.34 4.62
N GLU A 101 6.85 -10.32 5.14
CA GLU A 101 8.31 -10.26 5.12
C GLU A 101 8.87 -10.07 3.71
N LYS A 102 8.28 -10.72 2.73
CA LYS A 102 8.70 -10.61 1.35
C LYS A 102 8.52 -9.19 0.80
N CYS A 103 7.38 -8.57 1.12
CA CYS A 103 7.12 -7.20 0.71
C CYS A 103 8.00 -6.21 1.47
N LYS A 104 8.22 -6.44 2.77
CA LYS A 104 9.16 -5.61 3.55
C LYS A 104 10.54 -5.62 2.93
N ASP A 105 11.03 -6.79 2.55
CA ASP A 105 12.32 -6.94 1.91
C ASP A 105 12.39 -6.19 0.58
N ALA A 106 11.36 -6.33 -0.25
CA ALA A 106 11.30 -5.64 -1.53
C ALA A 106 11.26 -4.12 -1.37
N ILE A 107 10.51 -3.63 -0.40
CA ILE A 107 10.41 -2.19 -0.08
C ILE A 107 11.78 -1.67 0.37
N GLU A 108 12.45 -2.40 1.24
CA GLU A 108 13.77 -2.02 1.75
C GLU A 108 14.80 -2.00 0.61
N ARG A 109 14.78 -3.00 -0.25
CA ARG A 109 15.69 -3.05 -1.41
C ARG A 109 15.46 -1.91 -2.38
N ALA A 110 14.24 -1.42 -2.47
CA ALA A 110 13.92 -0.27 -3.31
C ALA A 110 14.41 1.06 -2.72
N GLY A 111 14.88 1.05 -1.46
CA GLY A 111 15.39 2.24 -0.80
C GLY A 111 14.35 3.02 -0.02
N ILE A 112 13.12 2.53 0.09
CA ILE A 112 12.07 3.20 0.83
C ILE A 112 12.26 2.95 2.32
N GLN A 113 12.34 4.02 3.11
CA GLN A 113 12.64 3.91 4.54
C GLN A 113 11.42 4.01 5.44
N ARG A 114 10.32 4.55 4.94
CA ARG A 114 9.12 4.76 5.73
C ARG A 114 7.95 3.98 5.15
N VAL A 115 7.39 3.12 5.98
CA VAL A 115 6.26 2.28 5.61
C VAL A 115 5.13 2.57 6.59
N TYR A 116 4.00 2.98 6.05
CA TYR A 116 2.78 3.21 6.82
C TYR A 116 1.75 2.18 6.39
N TYR A 117 1.00 1.65 7.34
CA TYR A 117 -0.05 0.70 7.02
C TYR A 117 -1.27 0.89 7.91
N THR A 118 -2.43 0.51 7.41
CA THR A 118 -3.66 0.58 8.18
C THR A 118 -3.72 -0.53 9.20
N VAL A 119 -4.45 -0.28 10.28
CA VAL A 119 -4.74 -1.27 11.31
C VAL A 119 -6.24 -1.47 11.40
N GLN A 120 -6.66 -2.60 11.93
CA GLN A 120 -8.08 -2.86 12.13
C GLN A 120 -8.62 -1.90 13.19
N SER A 121 -9.55 -1.05 12.77
CA SER A 121 -10.18 -0.09 13.68
C SER A 121 -11.45 0.44 13.05
N ASN A 122 -12.23 1.22 13.84
CA ASN A 122 -13.44 1.86 13.34
C ASN A 122 -13.12 3.14 12.56
N GLU A 123 -11.92 3.66 12.73
CA GLU A 123 -11.44 4.86 12.07
C GLU A 123 -10.16 4.56 11.33
N LEU A 124 -9.85 5.37 10.34
CA LEU A 124 -8.60 5.22 9.61
C LEU A 124 -7.42 5.62 10.50
N ASN A 125 -6.59 4.66 10.81
CA ASN A 125 -5.36 4.87 11.56
C ASN A 125 -4.19 4.24 10.81
N TRP A 126 -3.05 4.90 10.87
CA TRP A 126 -1.83 4.43 10.25
C TRP A 126 -0.80 4.09 11.31
N GLN A 127 -0.11 2.99 11.12
CA GLN A 127 1.02 2.62 11.93
C GLN A 127 2.29 2.66 11.08
N VAL A 128 3.39 3.08 11.69
CA VAL A 128 4.70 3.13 11.04
C VAL A 128 5.46 1.87 11.35
N LEU A 129 6.02 1.30 10.31
CA LEU A 129 6.87 0.13 10.46
C LEU A 129 8.29 0.52 10.89
#